data_49cc9c7b1cfe2198322c46af77a9ae74
#
_entry.id   49cc9c7b1cfe2198322c46af77a9ae74
#
_cell.length_a   1.000
_cell.length_b   1.000
_cell.length_c   1.000
_cell.angle_alpha   90.00
_cell.angle_beta   90.00
_cell.angle_gamma   90.00
#
_symmetry.space_group_name_H-M   'P 1'
#
loop_
_entity.id
_entity.type
_entity.pdbx_description
1 polymer ?
#
loop_
_entity_poly.entity_id
_entity_poly.type
_entity_poly.pdbx_seq_one_letter_code
_entity_poly.pdbx_strand_id
1 'polypeptide(L)'
;FKTLDDLKGVPLAAEKSTTQEKLVQELLPDNSLTSLEHVPDCILELKNGKVSGVVVESIVGEQYLLADDTLQFADANFGRQKESAIVLNKGNEDLLEILNAVIKENQDAGNFDKWVEEYSQIAADNAGE
;
A
#
# COMPACT_ATOMS: atom_id res chain seq x y z
N PHE A 1 -11.67 -12.32 -5.75
CA PHE A 1 -12.36 -11.58 -4.67
C PHE A 1 -12.79 -10.22 -5.18
N LYS A 2 -14.07 -9.91 -5.14
CA LYS A 2 -14.65 -8.66 -5.66
C LYS A 2 -15.09 -7.70 -4.56
N THR A 3 -15.39 -8.24 -3.39
CA THR A 3 -15.90 -7.49 -2.24
C THR A 3 -15.15 -7.90 -0.98
N LEU A 4 -15.26 -7.09 0.09
CA LEU A 4 -14.75 -7.48 1.41
C LEU A 4 -15.43 -8.75 1.95
N ASP A 5 -16.69 -8.97 1.61
CA ASP A 5 -17.39 -10.18 2.03
C ASP A 5 -16.79 -11.45 1.43
N ASP A 6 -16.24 -11.38 0.23
CA ASP A 6 -15.56 -12.52 -0.41
C ASP A 6 -14.24 -12.87 0.30
N LEU A 7 -13.71 -11.96 1.09
CA LEU A 7 -12.48 -12.17 1.87
C LEU A 7 -12.75 -12.79 3.25
N LYS A 8 -14.01 -12.92 3.69
CA LYS A 8 -14.31 -13.52 4.99
C LYS A 8 -13.85 -14.97 5.07
N GLY A 9 -13.08 -15.29 6.12
CA GLY A 9 -12.50 -16.62 6.33
C GLY A 9 -11.30 -16.96 5.42
N VAL A 10 -10.87 -16.04 4.57
CA VAL A 10 -9.70 -16.22 3.70
C VAL A 10 -8.43 -15.95 4.51
N PRO A 11 -7.42 -16.85 4.51
CA PRO A 11 -6.13 -16.59 5.14
C PRO A 11 -5.42 -15.41 4.46
N LEU A 12 -5.10 -14.37 5.23
CA LEU A 12 -4.47 -13.14 4.75
C LEU A 12 -3.14 -12.91 5.45
N ALA A 13 -2.25 -12.17 4.81
CA ALA A 13 -1.05 -11.63 5.45
C ALA A 13 -1.01 -10.11 5.34
N ALA A 14 -0.34 -9.47 6.29
CA ALA A 14 -0.03 -8.05 6.28
C ALA A 14 1.27 -7.78 7.04
N GLU A 15 1.90 -6.65 6.73
CA GLU A 15 3.05 -6.20 7.50
C GLU A 15 2.61 -5.73 8.89
N LYS A 16 3.33 -6.19 9.89
CA LYS A 16 3.07 -5.96 11.31
C LYS A 16 3.15 -4.48 11.67
N SER A 17 2.30 -4.06 12.59
CA SER A 17 2.23 -2.68 13.09
C SER A 17 1.86 -1.63 12.04
N THR A 18 1.30 -2.04 10.91
CA THR A 18 0.83 -1.15 9.84
C THR A 18 -0.67 -0.85 9.95
N THR A 19 -1.10 0.14 9.16
CA THR A 19 -2.53 0.42 8.98
C THR A 19 -3.24 -0.75 8.29
N GLN A 20 -2.57 -1.45 7.40
CA GLN A 20 -3.09 -2.60 6.67
C GLN A 20 -3.42 -3.74 7.61
N GLU A 21 -2.53 -4.08 8.53
CA GLU A 21 -2.80 -5.07 9.58
C GLU A 21 -4.05 -4.70 10.40
N LYS A 22 -4.12 -3.43 10.84
CA LYS A 22 -5.28 -2.94 11.61
C LYS A 22 -6.58 -3.00 10.82
N LEU A 23 -6.55 -2.67 9.53
CA LEU A 23 -7.73 -2.75 8.66
C LEU A 23 -8.26 -4.19 8.55
N VAL A 24 -7.39 -5.19 8.42
CA VAL A 24 -7.81 -6.60 8.42
C VAL A 24 -8.43 -6.96 9.77
N GLN A 25 -7.81 -6.60 10.89
CA GLN A 25 -8.33 -6.89 12.22
C GLN A 25 -9.68 -6.22 12.50
N GLU A 26 -9.88 -4.99 12.00
CA GLU A 26 -11.13 -4.23 12.22
C GLU A 26 -12.27 -4.70 11.30
N LEU A 27 -11.99 -4.98 10.03
CA LEU A 27 -13.01 -5.23 9.01
C LEU A 27 -13.25 -6.73 8.76
N LEU A 28 -12.28 -7.57 9.07
CA LEU A 28 -12.29 -9.00 8.88
C LEU A 28 -11.80 -9.72 10.16
N PRO A 29 -12.43 -9.49 11.33
CA PRO A 29 -11.92 -9.95 12.62
C PRO A 29 -11.83 -11.47 12.76
N ASP A 30 -12.62 -12.21 12.00
CA ASP A 30 -12.67 -13.68 12.03
C ASP A 30 -11.67 -14.33 11.05
N ASN A 31 -10.91 -13.52 10.29
CA ASN A 31 -9.92 -14.04 9.35
C ASN A 31 -8.64 -14.51 10.07
N SER A 32 -8.04 -15.59 9.54
CA SER A 32 -6.67 -15.93 9.89
C SER A 32 -5.73 -14.87 9.29
N LEU A 33 -5.07 -14.10 10.14
CA LEU A 33 -4.10 -13.07 9.74
C LEU A 33 -2.69 -13.47 10.16
N THR A 34 -1.80 -13.57 9.18
CA THR A 34 -0.37 -13.76 9.37
C THR A 34 0.32 -12.39 9.33
N SER A 35 0.81 -11.92 10.48
CA SER A 35 1.54 -10.64 10.60
C SER A 35 3.03 -10.90 10.53
N LEU A 36 3.72 -10.33 9.54
CA LEU A 36 5.15 -10.48 9.31
C LEU A 36 5.87 -9.13 9.38
N GLU A 37 7.17 -9.14 9.58
CA GLU A 37 7.94 -7.91 9.78
C GLU A 37 8.09 -7.09 8.50
N HIS A 38 8.07 -7.75 7.31
CA HIS A 38 8.30 -7.10 6.03
C HIS A 38 7.34 -7.59 4.94
N VAL A 39 6.96 -6.70 4.02
CA VAL A 39 6.08 -7.03 2.88
C VAL A 39 6.64 -8.16 2.00
N PRO A 40 7.96 -8.22 1.66
CA PRO A 40 8.51 -9.35 0.91
C PRO A 40 8.21 -10.72 1.52
N ASP A 41 8.23 -10.83 2.84
CA ASP A 41 7.92 -12.09 3.54
C ASP A 41 6.42 -12.43 3.37
N CYS A 42 5.53 -11.44 3.41
CA CYS A 42 4.11 -11.63 3.14
C CYS A 42 3.87 -12.15 1.72
N ILE A 43 4.56 -11.58 0.73
CA ILE A 43 4.49 -12.01 -0.67
C ILE A 43 5.03 -13.45 -0.81
N LEU A 44 6.09 -13.80 -0.11
CA LEU A 44 6.63 -15.17 -0.12
C LEU A 44 5.63 -16.19 0.46
N GLU A 45 4.93 -15.84 1.54
CA GLU A 45 3.86 -16.70 2.11
C GLU A 45 2.69 -16.89 1.11
N LEU A 46 2.33 -15.83 0.36
CA LEU A 46 1.34 -15.90 -0.71
C LEU A 46 1.80 -16.85 -1.84
N LYS A 47 3.02 -16.70 -2.33
CA LYS A 47 3.59 -17.55 -3.39
C LYS A 47 3.72 -19.01 -2.96
N ASN A 48 3.96 -19.27 -1.68
CA ASN A 48 4.00 -20.61 -1.10
C ASN A 48 2.60 -21.19 -0.80
N GLY A 49 1.53 -20.45 -1.07
CA GLY A 49 0.16 -20.91 -0.84
C GLY A 49 -0.25 -21.04 0.62
N LYS A 50 0.51 -20.43 1.56
CA LYS A 50 0.18 -20.44 2.98
C LYS A 50 -0.87 -19.40 3.36
N VAL A 51 -0.94 -18.33 2.58
CA VAL A 51 -2.03 -17.33 2.62
C VAL A 51 -2.61 -17.20 1.22
N SER A 52 -3.82 -16.68 1.12
CA SER A 52 -4.52 -16.50 -0.15
C SER A 52 -4.55 -15.04 -0.62
N GLY A 53 -4.04 -14.13 0.21
CA GLY A 53 -3.92 -12.72 -0.12
C GLY A 53 -2.99 -11.98 0.83
N VAL A 54 -2.45 -10.86 0.33
CA VAL A 54 -1.64 -9.93 1.11
C VAL A 54 -2.28 -8.55 1.05
N VAL A 55 -2.43 -7.91 2.19
CA VAL A 55 -2.98 -6.55 2.29
C VAL A 55 -1.84 -5.56 2.39
N VAL A 56 -1.66 -4.77 1.35
CA VAL A 56 -0.60 -3.77 1.21
C VAL A 56 -1.16 -2.44 0.72
N GLU A 57 -0.36 -1.39 0.73
CA GLU A 57 -0.68 -0.17 0.01
C GLU A 57 -0.70 -0.41 -1.49
N SER A 58 -1.62 0.26 -2.22
CA SER A 58 -1.74 0.09 -3.68
C SER A 58 -0.43 0.35 -4.40
N ILE A 59 0.28 1.44 -4.08
CA ILE A 59 1.57 1.79 -4.70
C ILE A 59 2.62 0.68 -4.47
N VAL A 60 2.67 0.10 -3.27
CA VAL A 60 3.57 -1.02 -2.98
C VAL A 60 3.13 -2.27 -3.74
N GLY A 61 1.83 -2.56 -3.78
CA GLY A 61 1.28 -3.68 -4.55
C GLY A 61 1.60 -3.56 -6.04
N GLU A 62 1.46 -2.37 -6.64
CA GLU A 62 1.78 -2.11 -8.04
C GLU A 62 3.23 -2.48 -8.39
N GLN A 63 4.19 -2.16 -7.51
CA GLN A 63 5.60 -2.53 -7.72
C GLN A 63 5.79 -4.05 -7.80
N TYR A 64 5.10 -4.81 -6.94
CA TYR A 64 5.15 -6.28 -6.99
C TYR A 64 4.49 -6.84 -8.25
N LEU A 65 3.38 -6.24 -8.71
CA LEU A 65 2.72 -6.66 -9.95
C LEU A 65 3.56 -6.38 -11.19
N LEU A 66 4.33 -5.28 -11.22
CA LEU A 66 5.27 -4.99 -12.29
C LEU A 66 6.43 -5.99 -12.35
N ALA A 67 6.86 -6.50 -11.19
CA ALA A 67 7.96 -7.46 -11.07
C ALA A 67 7.51 -8.94 -11.21
N ASP A 68 6.23 -9.25 -11.04
CA ASP A 68 5.71 -10.63 -11.00
C ASP A 68 4.28 -10.70 -11.58
N ASP A 69 4.17 -11.23 -12.80
CA ASP A 69 2.93 -11.37 -13.56
C ASP A 69 1.99 -12.46 -13.03
N THR A 70 2.44 -13.28 -12.08
CA THR A 70 1.60 -14.25 -11.37
C THR A 70 0.72 -13.64 -10.30
N LEU A 71 0.99 -12.39 -9.92
CA LEU A 71 0.22 -11.63 -8.94
C LEU A 71 -0.87 -10.78 -9.63
N GLN A 72 -1.92 -10.49 -8.92
CA GLN A 72 -2.97 -9.57 -9.36
C GLN A 72 -3.62 -8.89 -8.18
N PHE A 73 -4.16 -7.69 -8.40
CA PHE A 73 -5.04 -7.07 -7.41
C PHE A 73 -6.39 -7.80 -7.34
N ALA A 74 -6.92 -7.92 -6.13
CA ALA A 74 -8.33 -8.19 -5.94
C ALA A 74 -9.13 -6.89 -6.11
N ASP A 75 -10.36 -6.98 -6.64
CA ASP A 75 -11.26 -5.82 -6.71
C ASP A 75 -11.78 -5.39 -5.32
N ALA A 76 -11.57 -6.21 -4.30
CA ALA A 76 -11.95 -5.92 -2.93
C ALA A 76 -11.17 -4.71 -2.38
N ASN A 77 -11.91 -3.67 -1.98
CA ASN A 77 -11.35 -2.41 -1.50
C ASN A 77 -11.67 -2.22 -0.01
N PHE A 78 -10.66 -1.89 0.79
CA PHE A 78 -10.82 -1.57 2.22
C PHE A 78 -11.33 -0.15 2.48
N GLY A 79 -11.63 0.63 1.43
CA GLY A 79 -12.38 1.89 1.50
C GLY A 79 -11.63 3.08 2.11
N ARG A 80 -10.35 2.95 2.43
CA ARG A 80 -9.55 4.07 2.94
C ARG A 80 -8.58 4.55 1.85
N GLN A 81 -8.72 5.81 1.50
CA GLN A 81 -7.66 6.52 0.77
C GLN A 81 -6.61 6.97 1.78
N LYS A 82 -5.35 6.70 1.51
CA LYS A 82 -4.24 7.28 2.27
C LYS A 82 -3.92 8.65 1.71
N GLU A 83 -3.83 9.60 2.63
CA GLU A 83 -3.27 10.92 2.37
C GLU A 83 -1.91 11.00 3.05
N SER A 84 -0.91 11.46 2.32
CA SER A 84 0.40 11.79 2.86
C SER A 84 0.45 13.26 3.22
N ALA A 85 1.05 13.59 4.34
CA ALA A 85 1.19 14.96 4.79
C ALA A 85 2.60 15.23 5.32
N ILE A 86 3.06 16.47 5.14
CA ILE A 86 4.29 16.95 5.78
C ILE A 86 3.92 17.52 7.16
N VAL A 87 4.61 17.03 8.19
CA VAL A 87 4.40 17.48 9.56
C VAL A 87 5.50 18.46 9.96
N LEU A 88 5.11 19.60 10.50
CA LEU A 88 6.02 20.66 10.95
C LEU A 88 5.84 20.92 12.45
N ASN A 89 6.90 21.43 13.09
CA ASN A 89 6.77 22.00 14.44
C ASN A 89 5.91 23.26 14.39
N LYS A 90 5.13 23.48 15.46
CA LYS A 90 4.39 24.72 15.65
C LYS A 90 5.34 25.92 15.65
N GLY A 91 4.91 27.03 15.05
CA GLY A 91 5.72 28.25 14.93
C GLY A 91 6.50 28.36 13.62
N ASN A 92 6.31 27.43 12.69
CA ASN A 92 6.93 27.46 11.34
C ASN A 92 5.89 27.80 10.26
N GLU A 93 5.07 28.82 10.51
CA GLU A 93 3.97 29.22 9.62
C GLU A 93 4.48 29.64 8.23
N ASP A 94 5.61 30.34 8.16
CA ASP A 94 6.24 30.77 6.89
C ASP A 94 6.63 29.55 6.04
N LEU A 95 7.23 28.51 6.67
CA LEU A 95 7.58 27.27 5.99
C LEU A 95 6.34 26.48 5.55
N LEU A 96 5.30 26.47 6.38
CA LEU A 96 4.02 25.85 6.06
C LEU A 96 3.39 26.45 4.79
N GLU A 97 3.39 27.78 4.69
CA GLU A 97 2.84 28.51 3.54
C GLU A 97 3.61 28.14 2.25
N ILE A 98 4.94 28.13 2.30
CA ILE A 98 5.80 27.77 1.18
C ILE A 98 5.53 26.31 0.74
N LEU A 99 5.51 25.38 1.69
CA LEU A 99 5.27 23.96 1.38
C LEU A 99 3.89 23.73 0.78
N ASN A 100 2.85 24.34 1.34
CA ASN A 100 1.51 24.22 0.79
C ASN A 100 1.40 24.78 -0.63
N ALA A 101 2.09 25.90 -0.93
CA ALA A 101 2.13 26.45 -2.28
C ALA A 101 2.81 25.48 -3.26
N VAL A 102 3.96 24.92 -2.91
CA VAL A 102 4.71 23.97 -3.72
C VAL A 102 3.90 22.67 -3.94
N ILE A 103 3.27 22.14 -2.88
CA ILE A 103 2.42 20.95 -2.98
C ILE A 103 1.27 21.22 -3.96
N LYS A 104 0.58 22.35 -3.79
CA LYS A 104 -0.54 22.71 -4.67
C LYS A 104 -0.11 22.87 -6.12
N GLU A 105 1.00 23.54 -6.41
CA GLU A 105 1.54 23.69 -7.76
C GLU A 105 1.78 22.33 -8.42
N ASN A 106 2.40 21.39 -7.69
CA ASN A 106 2.70 20.06 -8.23
C ASN A 106 1.45 19.18 -8.37
N GLN A 107 0.44 19.33 -7.49
CA GLN A 107 -0.86 18.69 -7.66
C GLN A 107 -1.57 19.20 -8.92
N ASP A 108 -1.64 20.52 -9.10
CA ASP A 108 -2.29 21.14 -10.25
C ASP A 108 -1.59 20.78 -11.58
N ALA A 109 -0.28 20.54 -11.54
CA ALA A 109 0.52 20.09 -12.69
C ALA A 109 0.46 18.57 -12.95
N GLY A 110 -0.16 17.78 -12.07
CA GLY A 110 -0.21 16.31 -12.15
C GLY A 110 1.16 15.64 -11.99
N ASN A 111 2.10 16.32 -11.31
CA ASN A 111 3.46 15.80 -11.16
C ASN A 111 3.51 14.60 -10.20
N PHE A 112 2.65 14.55 -9.18
CA PHE A 112 2.65 13.43 -8.24
C PHE A 112 2.32 12.11 -8.93
N ASP A 113 1.33 12.08 -9.80
CA ASP A 113 0.96 10.86 -10.53
C ASP A 113 2.11 10.40 -11.45
N LYS A 114 2.75 11.34 -12.15
CA LYS A 114 3.92 11.05 -13.00
C LYS A 114 5.09 10.50 -12.20
N TRP A 115 5.37 11.07 -11.02
CA TRP A 115 6.45 10.58 -10.15
C TRP A 115 6.15 9.21 -9.57
N VAL A 116 4.90 8.95 -9.18
CA VAL A 116 4.49 7.61 -8.73
C VAL A 116 4.73 6.58 -9.83
N GLU A 117 4.32 6.86 -11.06
CA GLU A 117 4.51 5.97 -12.20
C GLU A 117 6.02 5.74 -12.48
N GLU A 118 6.80 6.82 -12.59
CA GLU A 118 8.25 6.77 -12.88
C GLU A 118 9.01 5.99 -11.80
N TYR A 119 8.82 6.32 -10.53
CA TYR A 119 9.55 5.69 -9.45
C TYR A 119 9.07 4.28 -9.12
N SER A 120 7.82 3.94 -9.39
CA SER A 120 7.33 2.56 -9.30
C SER A 120 8.03 1.66 -10.34
N GLN A 121 8.23 2.17 -11.56
CA GLN A 121 8.96 1.43 -12.59
C GLN A 121 10.44 1.24 -12.20
N ILE A 122 11.11 2.30 -11.73
CA ILE A 122 12.50 2.21 -11.24
C ILE A 122 12.62 1.20 -10.09
N ALA A 123 11.67 1.18 -9.17
CA ALA A 123 11.68 0.24 -8.06
C ALA A 123 11.50 -1.21 -8.53
N ALA A 124 10.62 -1.44 -9.51
CA ALA A 124 10.40 -2.77 -10.09
C ALA A 124 11.65 -3.27 -10.84
N ASP A 125 12.30 -2.39 -11.61
CA ASP A 125 13.52 -2.72 -12.36
C ASP A 125 14.68 -3.12 -11.43
N ASN A 126 14.78 -2.47 -10.27
CA ASN A 126 15.80 -2.77 -9.26
C ASN A 126 15.49 -4.00 -8.37
N ALA A 127 14.23 -4.42 -8.30
CA ALA A 127 13.82 -5.60 -7.51
C ALA A 127 14.17 -6.94 -8.17
N GLY A 128 14.62 -6.90 -9.44
CA GLY A 128 15.03 -8.07 -10.22
C GLY A 128 16.52 -8.42 -10.13
N GLU A 129 17.32 -7.62 -9.39
CA GLU A 129 18.74 -7.89 -9.13
C GLU A 129 18.93 -8.49 -7.72
#